data_7a23169783aa7edcc3eb581e7d1ca4ce
#
_entry.id   7a23169783aa7edcc3eb581e7d1ca4ce
#
_cell.length_a   1.000
_cell.length_b   1.000
_cell.length_c   1.000
_cell.angle_alpha   90.00
_cell.angle_beta   90.00
_cell.angle_gamma   90.00
#
_symmetry.space_group_name_H-M   'P 1'
#
loop_
_entity.id
_entity.type
_entity.pdbx_description
1 polymer ?
#
loop_
_entity_poly.entity_id
_entity_poly.type
_entity_poly.pdbx_seq_one_letter_code
_entity_poly.pdbx_strand_id
1 'polypeptide(L)'
;YWIDDYGHHPTEILAVYNSVKEIWPKRKILVVFQPHRYSRTKDLSKEFIKIFRKIDKLVILDIYAASEKNKDKIDINKMFKENLSKKNALHIKGFNNLEKYLLKSIQNEYVLITMGAGDISKFVLSFKDHKKVIKI
;
A
#
# COMPACT_ATOMS: atom_id res chain seq x y z
N TYR A 1 7.90 11.02 -8.19
CA TYR A 1 8.63 9.74 -8.13
C TYR A 1 7.68 8.61 -7.78
N TRP A 2 7.87 7.46 -8.38
CA TRP A 2 7.13 6.23 -8.10
C TRP A 2 8.12 5.09 -7.84
N ILE A 3 8.01 4.48 -6.67
CA ILE A 3 8.83 3.36 -6.20
C ILE A 3 7.93 2.14 -6.14
N ASP A 4 8.32 1.03 -6.77
CA ASP A 4 7.63 -0.25 -6.68
C ASP A 4 8.51 -1.25 -5.93
N ASP A 5 8.00 -1.81 -4.84
CA ASP A 5 8.74 -2.70 -3.95
C ASP A 5 7.94 -3.97 -3.64
N TYR A 6 8.63 -5.11 -3.61
CA TYR A 6 8.02 -6.41 -3.33
C TYR A 6 7.68 -6.63 -1.85
N GLY A 7 8.13 -5.77 -0.97
CA GLY A 7 7.92 -5.87 0.48
C GLY A 7 6.45 -6.05 0.86
N HIS A 8 6.21 -7.00 1.74
CA HIS A 8 4.87 -7.38 2.19
C HIS A 8 4.80 -7.68 3.69
N HIS A 9 5.94 -7.67 4.38
CA HIS A 9 6.01 -7.78 5.84
C HIS A 9 6.04 -6.37 6.46
N PRO A 10 5.44 -6.16 7.66
CA PRO A 10 5.43 -4.85 8.32
C PRO A 10 6.79 -4.18 8.44
N THR A 11 7.84 -4.94 8.79
CA THR A 11 9.20 -4.41 8.91
C THR A 11 9.79 -3.93 7.58
N GLU A 12 9.51 -4.63 6.48
CA GLU A 12 9.93 -4.24 5.13
C GLU A 12 9.26 -2.93 4.71
N ILE A 13 7.95 -2.84 4.91
CA ILE A 13 7.17 -1.64 4.59
C ILE A 13 7.72 -0.42 5.34
N LEU A 14 7.96 -0.57 6.64
CA LEU A 14 8.49 0.52 7.46
C LEU A 14 9.91 0.91 7.04
N ALA A 15 10.77 -0.05 6.70
CA ALA A 15 12.13 0.21 6.24
C ALA A 15 12.15 1.03 4.94
N VAL A 16 11.36 0.62 3.94
CA VAL A 16 11.25 1.34 2.66
C VAL A 16 10.67 2.74 2.88
N TYR A 17 9.59 2.85 3.66
CA TYR A 17 8.99 4.15 3.99
C TYR A 17 9.99 5.12 4.62
N ASN A 18 10.74 4.66 5.62
CA ASN A 18 11.74 5.47 6.30
C ASN A 18 12.88 5.90 5.36
N SER A 19 13.40 4.99 4.54
CA SER A 19 14.44 5.29 3.54
C SER A 19 13.97 6.36 2.54
N VAL A 20 12.73 6.25 2.07
CA VAL A 20 12.13 7.25 1.17
C VAL A 20 11.97 8.59 1.88
N LYS A 21 11.59 8.58 3.15
CA LYS A 21 11.46 9.80 3.96
C LYS A 21 12.80 10.51 4.18
N GLU A 22 13.87 9.75 4.34
CA GLU A 22 15.25 10.29 4.45
C GLU A 22 15.72 10.93 3.13
N ILE A 23 15.44 10.28 2.00
CA ILE A 23 15.85 10.78 0.68
C ILE A 23 15.07 12.05 0.29
N TRP A 24 13.77 12.09 0.60
CA TRP A 24 12.87 13.20 0.27
C TRP A 24 12.13 13.76 1.49
N PRO A 25 12.82 14.36 2.46
CA PRO A 25 12.23 14.77 3.75
C PRO A 25 11.10 15.80 3.63
N LYS A 26 11.12 16.59 2.56
CA LYS A 26 10.10 17.64 2.31
C LYS A 26 8.92 17.18 1.47
N ARG A 27 8.97 15.96 0.91
CA ARG A 27 7.88 15.45 0.09
C ARG A 27 6.86 14.66 0.92
N LYS A 28 5.62 14.72 0.50
CA LYS A 28 4.57 13.84 1.01
C LYS A 28 4.74 12.44 0.43
N ILE A 29 4.50 11.42 1.22
CA ILE A 29 4.61 10.02 0.79
C ILE A 29 3.21 9.42 0.78
N LEU A 30 2.83 8.84 -0.36
CA LEU A 30 1.64 8.01 -0.50
C LEU A 30 2.09 6.55 -0.63
N VAL A 31 1.70 5.71 0.31
CA VAL A 31 1.92 4.27 0.24
C VAL A 31 0.65 3.60 -0.27
N VAL A 32 0.78 2.77 -1.30
CA VAL A 32 -0.27 1.86 -1.77
C VAL A 32 0.19 0.44 -1.44
N PHE A 33 -0.51 -0.21 -0.55
CA PHE A 33 -0.15 -1.54 -0.06
C PHE A 33 -1.20 -2.58 -0.45
N GLN A 34 -0.74 -3.67 -1.08
CA GLN A 34 -1.56 -4.86 -1.31
C GLN A 34 -1.17 -5.96 -0.32
N PRO A 35 -2.05 -6.28 0.65
CA PRO A 35 -1.80 -7.39 1.55
C PRO A 35 -1.72 -8.72 0.79
N HIS A 36 -0.81 -9.61 1.21
CA HIS A 36 -0.57 -10.90 0.59
C HIS A 36 -0.94 -12.02 1.55
N ARG A 37 -1.91 -12.84 1.17
CA ARG A 37 -2.54 -13.92 1.93
C ARG A 37 -3.40 -13.46 3.12
N TYR A 38 -4.53 -14.12 3.27
CA TYR A 38 -5.45 -13.88 4.40
C TYR A 38 -4.81 -14.24 5.74
N SER A 39 -4.13 -15.39 5.83
CA SER A 39 -3.46 -15.86 7.05
C SER A 39 -2.42 -14.86 7.56
N ARG A 40 -1.52 -14.40 6.70
CA ARG A 40 -0.49 -13.43 7.08
C ARG A 40 -1.10 -12.09 7.51
N THR A 41 -2.09 -11.61 6.78
CA THR A 41 -2.77 -10.33 7.09
C THR A 41 -3.43 -10.39 8.45
N LYS A 42 -4.07 -11.51 8.79
CA LYS A 42 -4.65 -11.74 10.12
C LYS A 42 -3.59 -11.81 11.21
N ASP A 43 -2.59 -12.68 11.03
CA ASP A 43 -1.58 -12.96 12.06
C ASP A 43 -0.73 -11.73 12.39
N LEU A 44 -0.45 -10.88 11.39
CA LEU A 44 0.36 -9.66 11.53
C LEU A 44 -0.47 -8.38 11.64
N SER A 45 -1.78 -8.47 11.87
CA SER A 45 -2.68 -7.31 11.84
C SER A 45 -2.27 -6.22 12.84
N LYS A 46 -1.85 -6.59 14.04
CA LYS A 46 -1.40 -5.63 15.06
C LYS A 46 -0.13 -4.90 14.65
N GLU A 47 0.83 -5.62 14.08
CA GLU A 47 2.07 -5.04 13.55
C GLU A 47 1.80 -4.11 12.36
N PHE A 48 0.92 -4.51 11.44
CA PHE A 48 0.49 -3.65 10.34
C PHE A 48 -0.15 -2.36 10.86
N ILE A 49 -1.09 -2.44 11.79
CA ILE A 49 -1.73 -1.26 12.38
C ILE A 49 -0.68 -0.33 13.01
N LYS A 50 0.28 -0.89 13.76
CA LYS A 50 1.33 -0.12 14.41
C LYS A 50 2.18 0.67 13.39
N ILE A 51 2.58 0.06 12.29
CA ILE A 51 3.40 0.74 11.27
C ILE A 51 2.56 1.70 10.42
N PHE A 52 1.31 1.33 10.08
CA PHE A 52 0.44 2.16 9.25
C PHE A 52 0.07 3.49 9.91
N ARG A 53 0.04 3.54 11.24
CA ARG A 53 -0.13 4.80 11.99
C ARG A 53 1.01 5.80 11.79
N LYS A 54 2.18 5.35 11.35
CA LYS A 54 3.35 6.20 11.07
C LYS A 54 3.38 6.72 9.65
N ILE A 55 2.55 6.19 8.75
CA ILE A 55 2.52 6.54 7.34
C ILE A 55 1.62 7.76 7.14
N ASP A 56 2.12 8.77 6.43
CA ASP A 56 1.42 10.04 6.19
C ASP A 56 0.11 9.81 5.42
N LYS A 57 0.15 9.02 4.35
CA LYS A 57 -1.01 8.68 3.53
C LYS A 57 -0.91 7.26 3.01
N LEU A 58 -1.97 6.48 3.24
CA LEU A 58 -2.01 5.05 2.96
C LEU A 58 -3.26 4.68 2.16
N VAL A 59 -3.05 3.93 1.09
CA VAL A 59 -4.11 3.17 0.41
C VAL A 59 -3.86 1.69 0.66
N ILE A 60 -4.87 0.99 1.15
CA ILE A 60 -4.85 -0.46 1.31
C ILE A 60 -5.76 -1.06 0.25
N LEU A 61 -5.24 -2.03 -0.50
CA LEU A 61 -6.00 -2.77 -1.51
C LEU A 61 -6.63 -4.04 -0.93
N ASP A 62 -7.45 -4.71 -1.73
CA ASP A 62 -7.94 -6.03 -1.39
C ASP A 62 -6.78 -7.02 -1.24
N ILE A 63 -6.94 -8.01 -0.35
CA ILE A 63 -5.93 -9.03 -0.11
C ILE A 63 -5.73 -9.85 -1.39
N TYR A 64 -4.47 -10.00 -1.80
CA TYR A 64 -4.09 -10.99 -2.80
C TYR A 64 -4.08 -12.37 -2.14
N ALA A 65 -5.04 -13.22 -2.53
CA ALA A 65 -5.31 -14.48 -1.84
C ALA A 65 -4.18 -15.51 -1.95
N ALA A 66 -3.39 -15.51 -3.05
CA ALA A 66 -2.34 -16.49 -3.32
C ALA A 66 -2.84 -17.95 -3.16
N SER A 67 -4.03 -18.25 -3.71
CA SER A 67 -4.74 -19.53 -3.62
C SER A 67 -5.33 -19.88 -2.24
N GLU A 68 -5.19 -19.02 -1.24
CA GLU A 68 -5.90 -19.21 0.03
C GLU A 68 -7.40 -18.92 -0.10
N LYS A 69 -8.20 -19.61 0.69
CA LYS A 69 -9.62 -19.28 0.90
C LYS A 69 -9.76 -18.38 2.12
N ASN A 70 -10.65 -17.40 2.06
CA ASN A 70 -10.95 -16.51 3.20
C ASN A 70 -11.83 -17.21 4.23
N LYS A 71 -11.28 -18.23 4.91
CA LYS A 71 -11.98 -19.03 5.92
C LYS A 71 -12.41 -18.21 7.14
N ASP A 72 -11.59 -17.25 7.53
CA ASP A 72 -11.82 -16.41 8.71
C ASP A 72 -12.65 -15.15 8.39
N LYS A 73 -13.18 -15.03 7.17
CA LYS A 73 -14.00 -13.89 6.70
C LYS A 73 -13.33 -12.54 7.00
N ILE A 74 -12.04 -12.44 6.68
CA ILE A 74 -11.25 -11.24 6.91
C ILE A 74 -11.79 -10.11 6.02
N ASP A 75 -12.06 -8.99 6.64
CA ASP A 75 -12.51 -7.74 6.02
C ASP A 75 -11.49 -6.63 6.29
N ILE A 76 -10.89 -6.09 5.24
CA ILE A 76 -9.90 -5.01 5.31
C ILE A 76 -10.46 -3.77 5.99
N ASN A 77 -11.70 -3.40 5.68
CA ASN A 77 -12.32 -2.23 6.29
C ASN A 77 -12.44 -2.39 7.80
N LYS A 78 -12.96 -3.55 8.24
CA LYS A 78 -13.11 -3.84 9.65
C LYS A 78 -11.77 -3.94 10.38
N MET A 79 -10.78 -4.56 9.75
CA MET A 79 -9.47 -4.81 10.37
C MET A 79 -8.63 -3.54 10.50
N PHE A 80 -8.57 -2.72 9.45
CA PHE A 80 -7.66 -1.58 9.39
C PHE A 80 -8.36 -0.24 9.56
N LYS A 81 -9.50 -0.03 8.91
CA LYS A 81 -10.18 1.26 8.92
C LYS A 81 -10.72 1.69 10.28
N GLU A 82 -11.14 0.73 11.11
CA GLU A 82 -11.59 1.00 12.48
C GLU A 82 -10.43 1.42 13.40
N ASN A 83 -9.19 1.01 13.06
CA ASN A 83 -7.99 1.23 13.86
C ASN A 83 -7.07 2.33 13.35
N LEU A 84 -7.35 2.88 12.16
CA LEU A 84 -6.56 3.92 11.52
C LEU A 84 -7.38 5.19 11.32
N SER A 85 -6.71 6.35 11.32
CA SER A 85 -7.37 7.61 11.04
C SER A 85 -7.96 7.61 9.62
N LYS A 86 -9.24 7.92 9.49
CA LYS A 86 -9.94 8.04 8.20
C LYS A 86 -9.33 9.09 7.27
N LYS A 87 -8.59 10.04 7.80
CA LYS A 87 -7.91 11.08 7.01
C LYS A 87 -6.68 10.53 6.27
N ASN A 88 -6.02 9.51 6.83
CA ASN A 88 -4.72 9.05 6.37
C ASN A 88 -4.78 7.66 5.71
N ALA A 89 -5.81 6.85 5.98
CA ALA A 89 -5.94 5.50 5.44
C ALA A 89 -7.25 5.33 4.66
N LEU A 90 -7.13 4.76 3.46
CA LEU A 90 -8.24 4.50 2.55
C LEU A 90 -8.15 3.07 2.01
N HIS A 91 -9.28 2.33 2.05
CA HIS A 91 -9.40 1.04 1.34
C HIS A 91 -9.97 1.28 -0.06
N ILE A 92 -9.27 0.78 -1.07
CA ILE A 92 -9.70 0.83 -2.47
C ILE A 92 -9.83 -0.59 -3.02
N LYS A 93 -10.99 -0.89 -3.59
CA LYS A 93 -11.27 -2.17 -4.25
C LYS A 93 -10.96 -2.08 -5.74
N GLY A 94 -10.10 -2.99 -6.21
CA GLY A 94 -9.76 -3.15 -7.62
C GLY A 94 -8.83 -2.09 -8.18
N PHE A 95 -8.05 -2.47 -9.18
CA PHE A 95 -7.04 -1.61 -9.81
C PHE A 95 -7.63 -0.47 -10.64
N ASN A 96 -8.82 -0.65 -11.24
CA ASN A 96 -9.47 0.44 -11.96
C ASN A 96 -9.84 1.62 -11.04
N ASN A 97 -10.27 1.34 -9.82
CA ASN A 97 -10.55 2.38 -8.84
C ASN A 97 -9.26 3.00 -8.28
N LEU A 98 -8.21 2.19 -8.12
CA LEU A 98 -6.88 2.68 -7.75
C LEU A 98 -6.36 3.66 -8.81
N GLU A 99 -6.42 3.29 -10.09
CA GLU A 99 -5.99 4.15 -11.19
C GLU A 99 -6.69 5.51 -11.16
N LYS A 100 -8.03 5.51 -11.08
CA LYS A 100 -8.82 6.74 -10.97
C LYS A 100 -8.43 7.59 -9.75
N TYR A 101 -8.16 6.94 -8.62
CA TYR A 101 -7.72 7.62 -7.42
C TYR A 101 -6.33 8.25 -7.59
N LEU A 102 -5.38 7.51 -8.16
CA LEU A 102 -4.02 7.99 -8.38
C LEU A 102 -3.99 9.17 -9.34
N LEU A 103 -4.72 9.10 -10.45
CA LEU A 103 -4.81 10.21 -11.43
C LEU A 103 -5.34 11.52 -10.81
N LYS A 104 -6.25 11.41 -9.83
CA LYS A 104 -6.79 12.58 -9.12
C LYS A 104 -5.91 13.08 -7.98
N SER A 105 -5.19 12.18 -7.32
CA SER A 105 -4.55 12.45 -6.03
C SER A 105 -3.05 12.66 -6.13
N ILE A 106 -2.40 12.17 -7.19
CA ILE A 106 -0.97 12.34 -7.38
C ILE A 106 -0.70 13.72 -8.00
N GLN A 107 -0.15 14.58 -7.16
CA GLN A 107 0.43 15.85 -7.61
C GLN A 107 1.96 15.72 -7.55
N ASN A 108 2.67 16.64 -8.21
CA ASN A 108 4.14 16.62 -8.30
C ASN A 108 4.88 16.64 -6.94
N GLU A 109 4.17 16.89 -5.84
CA GLU A 109 4.73 16.93 -4.48
C GLU A 109 4.85 15.56 -3.81
N TYR A 110 4.21 14.52 -4.37
CA TYR A 110 4.23 13.19 -3.78
C TYR A 110 5.38 12.30 -4.27
N VAL A 111 5.85 11.44 -3.36
CA VAL A 111 6.50 10.19 -3.70
C VAL A 111 5.48 9.08 -3.52
N LEU A 112 5.19 8.33 -4.57
CA LEU A 112 4.33 7.16 -4.54
C LEU A 112 5.17 5.92 -4.27
N ILE A 113 4.75 5.12 -3.29
CA ILE A 113 5.33 3.80 -3.03
C ILE A 113 4.22 2.77 -3.22
N THR A 114 4.41 1.83 -4.14
CA THR A 114 3.56 0.65 -4.29
C THR A 114 4.27 -0.54 -3.68
N MET A 115 3.58 -1.32 -2.83
CA MET A 115 4.19 -2.43 -2.11
C MET A 115 3.27 -3.64 -2.08
N GLY A 116 3.86 -4.81 -2.27
CA GLY A 116 3.18 -6.09 -2.15
C GLY A 116 3.77 -7.18 -3.02
N ALA A 117 3.58 -8.44 -2.60
CA ALA A 117 4.04 -9.63 -3.31
C ALA A 117 3.00 -10.22 -4.30
N GLY A 118 1.87 -9.54 -4.48
CA GLY A 118 0.78 -9.96 -5.35
C GLY A 118 0.85 -9.38 -6.76
N ASP A 119 -0.31 -9.08 -7.32
CA ASP A 119 -0.43 -8.57 -8.68
C ASP A 119 -0.33 -7.04 -8.81
N ILE A 120 -0.07 -6.33 -7.71
CA ILE A 120 0.16 -4.88 -7.72
C ILE A 120 1.30 -4.48 -8.65
N SER A 121 2.39 -5.25 -8.72
CA SER A 121 3.51 -4.97 -9.63
C SER A 121 3.10 -5.06 -11.10
N LYS A 122 2.14 -5.93 -11.45
CA LYS A 122 1.59 -5.99 -12.81
C LYS A 122 0.79 -4.72 -13.13
N PHE A 123 0.01 -4.23 -12.15
CA PHE A 123 -0.68 -2.95 -12.29
C PHE A 123 0.30 -1.80 -12.53
N VAL A 124 1.40 -1.73 -11.76
CA VAL A 124 2.43 -0.70 -11.94
C VAL A 124 3.02 -0.73 -13.36
N LEU A 125 3.30 -1.92 -13.88
CA LEU A 125 3.83 -2.08 -15.25
C LEU A 125 2.84 -1.69 -16.34
N SER A 126 1.55 -1.85 -16.09
CA SER A 126 0.48 -1.51 -17.04
C SER A 126 0.03 -0.04 -16.97
N PHE A 127 0.41 0.68 -15.93
CA PHE A 127 0.00 2.06 -15.73
C PHE A 127 0.68 2.99 -16.73
N LYS A 128 -0.10 3.57 -17.65
CA LYS A 128 0.42 4.28 -18.83
C LYS A 128 1.06 5.64 -18.55
N ASP A 129 0.68 6.28 -17.46
CA ASP A 129 1.06 7.68 -17.19
C ASP A 129 2.22 7.84 -16.20
N HIS A 130 2.90 6.75 -15.83
CA HIS A 130 4.04 6.83 -14.94
C HIS A 130 5.28 7.39 -15.67
N LYS A 131 5.78 8.50 -15.20
CA LYS A 131 6.95 9.16 -15.80
C LYS A 131 8.28 8.64 -15.29
N LYS A 132 8.34 8.14 -14.06
CA LYS A 132 9.53 7.54 -13.44
C LYS A 132 9.12 6.52 -12.40
N VAL A 133 9.36 5.25 -12.66
CA VAL A 133 9.24 4.16 -11.70
C VAL A 133 10.63 3.67 -11.34
N ILE A 134 10.94 3.66 -10.05
CA ILE A 134 12.16 3.08 -9.50
C ILE A 134 11.77 1.75 -8.86
N LYS A 135 12.28 0.65 -9.39
CA LYS A 135 12.13 -0.67 -8.77
C LYS A 135 13.30 -0.90 -7.82
N ILE A 136 12.97 -1.32 -6.63
CA ILE A 136 13.91 -1.73 -5.59
C ILE A 136 13.80 -3.23 -5.39
#